data_0f189e2d9de42f4ee45df9f2c4a2ef6b
#
_entry.id   0f189e2d9de42f4ee45df9f2c4a2ef6b
#
_cell.length_a   1.000
_cell.length_b   1.000
_cell.length_c   1.000
_cell.angle_alpha   90.00
_cell.angle_beta   90.00
_cell.angle_gamma   90.00
#
_symmetry.space_group_name_H-M   'P 1'
#
loop_
_entity.id
_entity.type
_entity.pdbx_description
1 polymer ?
#
loop_
_entity_poly.entity_id
_entity_poly.type
_entity_poly.pdbx_seq_one_letter_code
_entity_poly.pdbx_strand_id
1 'polypeptide(L)'
;MLMYKNNNLVTVKKVLLFLVLFLTLGSCVIKIPLHSFEKEVPKTKPNYSNINYWAAHPGKFDYSDFLPKNLKNDSLILDSIDVFYVYPTMYNNGLDWNASVEDKKLNKKIGLLSLKNQANVFAGMASVYSPFYRQMHLNGYKDEVNGIKAFNLAYKDIENAFKYYLENFNKGNRIVLAGHSQGTHHLQKLFNDYISINDSILEKIELCYFVGDLYVSSFSIKNYPICTNPTDLNCYLNWNSYPIGTNFSQVSTENKSVTNPITWINNDSSSTYTSHKGILFNNFKIILTGNKLKHANTIRAKTNNGLLLVEIQEFPLLKIYDKILNKNYHALDYNLFWMNIRENFYLRMKKK
;
A
#
# COMPACT_ATOMS: atom_id res chain seq x y z
N MET A 1 -7.76 -48.75 -47.50
CA MET A 1 -6.41 -48.28 -47.07
C MET A 1 -6.24 -46.78 -47.19
N LEU A 2 -7.28 -45.97 -46.86
CA LEU A 2 -7.29 -44.53 -47.02
C LEU A 2 -7.81 -43.75 -45.80
N MET A 3 -8.07 -44.41 -44.64
CA MET A 3 -8.56 -43.72 -43.43
C MET A 3 -7.50 -43.47 -42.34
N TYR A 4 -6.24 -43.90 -42.52
CA TYR A 4 -5.21 -43.78 -41.47
C TYR A 4 -4.28 -42.56 -41.65
N LYS A 5 -4.38 -41.80 -42.75
CA LYS A 5 -3.50 -40.64 -43.03
C LYS A 5 -4.01 -39.30 -42.46
N ASN A 6 -5.30 -39.16 -42.14
CA ASN A 6 -5.84 -37.89 -41.72
C ASN A 6 -5.67 -37.59 -40.21
N ASN A 7 -5.56 -38.60 -39.36
CA ASN A 7 -5.44 -38.39 -37.93
C ASN A 7 -4.07 -37.84 -37.50
N ASN A 8 -3.00 -38.21 -38.20
CA ASN A 8 -1.64 -37.73 -37.87
C ASN A 8 -1.44 -36.27 -38.25
N LEU A 9 -2.08 -35.79 -39.34
CA LEU A 9 -1.96 -34.39 -39.77
C LEU A 9 -2.70 -33.44 -38.82
N VAL A 10 -3.83 -33.86 -38.26
CA VAL A 10 -4.61 -33.10 -37.25
C VAL A 10 -3.86 -33.02 -35.92
N THR A 11 -3.20 -34.13 -35.54
CA THR A 11 -2.39 -34.22 -34.32
C THR A 11 -1.14 -33.36 -34.42
N VAL A 12 -0.43 -33.40 -35.54
CA VAL A 12 0.75 -32.54 -35.79
C VAL A 12 0.38 -31.06 -35.82
N LYS A 13 -0.75 -30.68 -36.45
CA LYS A 13 -1.22 -29.30 -36.45
C LYS A 13 -1.61 -28.81 -35.04
N LYS A 14 -2.24 -29.67 -34.22
CA LYS A 14 -2.54 -29.35 -32.81
C LYS A 14 -1.27 -29.20 -31.96
N VAL A 15 -0.31 -30.05 -32.14
CA VAL A 15 1.00 -29.96 -31.44
C VAL A 15 1.77 -28.72 -31.89
N LEU A 16 1.80 -28.40 -33.21
CA LEU A 16 2.40 -27.16 -33.70
C LEU A 16 1.68 -25.91 -33.17
N LEU A 17 0.35 -25.92 -33.13
CA LEU A 17 -0.45 -24.83 -32.56
C LEU A 17 -0.18 -24.64 -31.07
N PHE A 18 -0.02 -25.73 -30.32
CA PHE A 18 0.36 -25.73 -28.90
C PHE A 18 1.79 -25.21 -28.68
N LEU A 19 2.73 -25.62 -29.54
CA LEU A 19 4.13 -25.13 -29.53
C LEU A 19 4.22 -23.64 -29.89
N VAL A 20 3.44 -23.18 -30.87
CA VAL A 20 3.38 -21.75 -31.25
C VAL A 20 2.69 -20.95 -30.13
N LEU A 21 1.66 -21.48 -29.49
CA LEU A 21 1.02 -20.83 -28.32
C LEU A 21 1.97 -20.77 -27.10
N PHE A 22 2.83 -21.77 -26.91
CA PHE A 22 3.87 -21.78 -25.87
C PHE A 22 5.03 -20.82 -26.19
N LEU A 23 5.36 -20.64 -27.46
CA LEU A 23 6.40 -19.71 -27.91
C LEU A 23 5.90 -18.24 -27.92
N THR A 24 4.60 -18.02 -28.02
CA THR A 24 3.98 -16.68 -27.92
C THR A 24 3.61 -16.28 -26.48
N LEU A 25 3.67 -17.20 -25.54
CA LEU A 25 3.78 -16.88 -24.11
C LEU A 25 5.21 -16.39 -23.86
N GLY A 26 5.59 -15.34 -24.58
CA GLY A 26 6.82 -14.61 -24.36
C GLY A 26 6.89 -14.32 -22.86
N SER A 27 7.81 -14.97 -22.16
CA SER A 27 8.11 -14.70 -20.79
C SER A 27 8.24 -13.17 -20.67
N CYS A 28 7.32 -12.51 -20.00
CA CYS A 28 7.54 -11.14 -19.57
C CYS A 28 8.76 -11.15 -18.69
N VAL A 29 9.93 -11.05 -19.27
CA VAL A 29 11.18 -10.92 -18.52
C VAL A 29 11.06 -9.66 -17.70
N ILE A 30 10.98 -9.83 -16.39
CA ILE A 30 10.97 -8.70 -15.47
C ILE A 30 12.31 -7.99 -15.63
N LYS A 31 12.27 -6.75 -16.10
CA LYS A 31 13.46 -5.91 -16.23
C LYS A 31 13.84 -5.41 -14.84
N ILE A 32 15.11 -5.56 -14.49
CA ILE A 32 15.69 -5.09 -13.22
C ILE A 32 16.92 -4.25 -13.51
N PRO A 33 17.27 -3.28 -12.66
CA PRO A 33 18.51 -2.53 -12.77
C PRO A 33 19.72 -3.46 -12.59
N LEU A 34 20.69 -3.36 -13.48
CA LEU A 34 21.93 -4.16 -13.44
C LEU A 34 23.21 -3.29 -13.43
N HIS A 35 23.04 -1.97 -13.56
CA HIS A 35 24.15 -1.01 -13.52
C HIS A 35 24.30 -0.39 -12.13
N SER A 36 25.42 0.25 -11.86
CA SER A 36 25.57 1.01 -10.60
C SER A 36 24.68 2.25 -10.62
N PHE A 37 24.19 2.65 -9.46
CA PHE A 37 23.31 3.83 -9.29
C PHE A 37 23.93 5.11 -9.90
N GLU A 38 25.26 5.27 -9.83
CA GLU A 38 26.00 6.43 -10.36
C GLU A 38 25.93 6.55 -11.89
N LYS A 39 25.67 5.45 -12.58
CA LYS A 39 25.51 5.43 -14.05
C LYS A 39 24.08 5.71 -14.50
N GLU A 40 23.15 5.88 -13.57
CA GLU A 40 21.76 6.17 -13.90
C GLU A 40 21.63 7.59 -14.45
N VAL A 41 20.87 7.74 -15.53
CA VAL A 41 20.51 9.07 -16.05
C VAL A 41 19.61 9.76 -15.02
N PRO A 42 19.96 10.97 -14.55
CA PRO A 42 19.16 11.68 -13.57
C PRO A 42 17.72 11.88 -14.04
N LYS A 43 16.74 11.50 -13.21
CA LYS A 43 15.32 11.73 -13.50
C LYS A 43 14.92 13.15 -13.08
N THR A 44 13.93 13.70 -13.76
CA THR A 44 13.32 14.99 -13.42
C THR A 44 12.94 15.01 -11.93
N LYS A 45 13.46 16.00 -11.21
CA LYS A 45 13.07 16.26 -9.83
C LYS A 45 11.65 16.83 -9.82
N PRO A 46 10.72 16.28 -9.01
CA PRO A 46 9.37 16.83 -8.92
C PRO A 46 9.37 18.25 -8.34
N ASN A 47 8.56 19.12 -8.94
CA ASN A 47 8.30 20.47 -8.44
C ASN A 47 6.93 20.52 -7.75
N TYR A 48 6.90 20.48 -6.44
CA TYR A 48 5.67 20.41 -5.66
C TYR A 48 4.85 21.70 -5.59
N SER A 49 5.34 22.82 -6.15
CA SER A 49 4.51 23.99 -6.41
C SER A 49 3.49 23.75 -7.53
N ASN A 50 3.74 22.76 -8.39
CA ASN A 50 2.83 22.36 -9.45
C ASN A 50 1.99 21.16 -8.99
N ILE A 51 0.67 21.37 -8.92
CA ILE A 51 -0.31 20.35 -8.50
C ILE A 51 -0.23 19.04 -9.33
N ASN A 52 0.32 19.07 -10.54
CA ASN A 52 0.49 17.89 -11.39
C ASN A 52 1.55 16.91 -10.82
N TYR A 53 2.42 17.35 -9.92
CA TYR A 53 3.34 16.47 -9.19
C TYR A 53 2.74 15.88 -7.91
N TRP A 54 1.43 16.05 -7.72
CA TRP A 54 0.68 15.38 -6.67
C TRP A 54 -0.21 14.29 -7.27
N ALA A 55 -0.12 13.08 -6.76
CA ALA A 55 -0.98 11.97 -7.15
C ALA A 55 -2.41 12.16 -6.60
N ALA A 56 -2.51 12.67 -5.35
CA ALA A 56 -3.75 13.16 -4.74
C ALA A 56 -3.56 14.57 -4.19
N HIS A 57 -4.57 15.44 -4.37
CA HIS A 57 -4.56 16.81 -3.88
C HIS A 57 -5.99 17.39 -3.87
N PRO A 58 -6.46 18.03 -2.77
CA PRO A 58 -7.83 18.57 -2.67
C PRO A 58 -8.22 19.56 -3.76
N GLY A 59 -7.25 20.21 -4.41
CA GLY A 59 -7.49 21.15 -5.52
C GLY A 59 -7.83 20.51 -6.86
N LYS A 60 -7.91 19.19 -6.94
CA LYS A 60 -8.28 18.46 -8.17
C LYS A 60 -9.02 17.16 -7.81
N PHE A 61 -9.87 16.70 -8.73
CA PHE A 61 -10.48 15.37 -8.60
C PHE A 61 -9.47 14.28 -9.00
N ASP A 62 -9.27 13.31 -8.14
CA ASP A 62 -8.33 12.21 -8.37
C ASP A 62 -8.84 10.85 -7.83
N TYR A 63 -7.97 9.83 -7.86
CA TYR A 63 -8.36 8.48 -7.49
C TYR A 63 -8.61 8.29 -5.98
N SER A 64 -8.13 9.17 -5.12
CA SER A 64 -8.41 9.13 -3.69
C SER A 64 -9.85 9.57 -3.34
N ASP A 65 -10.53 10.29 -4.25
CA ASP A 65 -11.90 10.77 -4.06
C ASP A 65 -12.97 9.71 -4.35
N PHE A 66 -12.56 8.57 -4.94
CA PHE A 66 -13.52 7.54 -5.35
C PHE A 66 -14.00 6.70 -4.17
N LEU A 67 -15.19 6.97 -3.70
CA LEU A 67 -15.88 6.08 -2.77
C LEU A 67 -16.43 4.81 -3.48
N PRO A 68 -16.48 3.67 -2.78
CA PRO A 68 -17.20 2.50 -3.26
C PRO A 68 -18.66 2.84 -3.60
N LYS A 69 -19.18 2.24 -4.67
CA LYS A 69 -20.53 2.58 -5.19
C LYS A 69 -21.64 2.48 -4.16
N ASN A 70 -21.52 1.55 -3.22
CA ASN A 70 -22.49 1.35 -2.15
C ASN A 70 -22.32 2.28 -0.93
N LEU A 71 -21.31 3.16 -0.97
CA LEU A 71 -21.08 4.20 0.07
C LEU A 71 -21.19 5.63 -0.49
N LYS A 72 -21.75 5.82 -1.69
CA LYS A 72 -21.86 7.15 -2.32
C LYS A 72 -22.63 8.19 -1.50
N ASN A 73 -23.50 7.75 -0.61
CA ASN A 73 -24.29 8.62 0.28
C ASN A 73 -23.75 8.63 1.71
N ASP A 74 -22.50 8.17 1.91
CA ASP A 74 -21.86 8.24 3.20
C ASP A 74 -21.56 9.71 3.55
N SER A 75 -22.23 10.21 4.58
CA SER A 75 -22.15 11.60 5.05
C SER A 75 -21.15 11.78 6.20
N LEU A 76 -20.16 10.91 6.31
CA LEU A 76 -19.10 11.07 7.30
C LEU A 76 -18.22 12.25 6.87
N ILE A 77 -18.42 13.39 7.52
CA ILE A 77 -17.64 14.62 7.32
C ILE A 77 -16.83 14.87 8.57
N LEU A 78 -15.58 15.21 8.39
CA LEU A 78 -14.68 15.65 9.44
C LEU A 78 -14.02 16.96 8.98
N ASP A 79 -13.91 17.92 9.88
CA ASP A 79 -13.30 19.19 9.57
C ASP A 79 -11.83 19.23 9.99
N SER A 80 -11.04 19.99 9.25
CA SER A 80 -9.67 20.34 9.60
C SER A 80 -8.73 19.15 9.79
N ILE A 81 -8.83 18.13 8.94
CA ILE A 81 -7.94 16.98 8.92
C ILE A 81 -7.31 16.83 7.54
N ASP A 82 -6.00 16.72 7.53
CA ASP A 82 -5.21 16.39 6.35
C ASP A 82 -4.62 14.97 6.50
N VAL A 83 -4.66 14.20 5.44
CA VAL A 83 -3.94 12.92 5.33
C VAL A 83 -2.78 13.08 4.35
N PHE A 84 -1.57 13.01 4.85
CA PHE A 84 -0.38 12.92 3.99
C PHE A 84 -0.11 11.44 3.70
N TYR A 85 -0.45 11.02 2.47
CA TYR A 85 -0.39 9.62 2.06
C TYR A 85 0.80 9.33 1.15
N VAL A 86 1.59 8.31 1.47
CA VAL A 86 2.70 7.83 0.64
C VAL A 86 2.44 6.40 0.17
N TYR A 87 2.26 6.25 -1.15
CA TYR A 87 1.91 4.98 -1.77
C TYR A 87 3.11 4.01 -1.83
N PRO A 88 2.86 2.70 -1.98
CA PRO A 88 3.91 1.70 -2.16
C PRO A 88 4.60 1.87 -3.52
N THR A 89 5.82 1.34 -3.67
CA THR A 89 6.39 1.28 -5.02
C THR A 89 5.56 0.39 -5.94
N MET A 90 5.21 0.93 -7.09
CA MET A 90 4.59 0.22 -8.22
C MET A 90 5.61 -0.06 -9.33
N TYR A 91 6.87 0.36 -9.12
CA TYR A 91 7.97 0.23 -10.05
C TYR A 91 8.73 -1.08 -9.80
N ASN A 92 8.28 -2.14 -10.43
CA ASN A 92 8.82 -3.49 -10.32
C ASN A 92 9.29 -4.08 -11.64
N ASN A 93 9.25 -3.29 -12.71
CA ASN A 93 9.69 -3.68 -14.05
C ASN A 93 10.27 -2.47 -14.77
N GLY A 94 11.58 -2.38 -14.82
CA GLY A 94 12.33 -1.28 -15.43
C GLY A 94 13.83 -1.49 -15.27
N LEU A 95 14.62 -0.75 -16.04
CA LEU A 95 16.08 -0.88 -16.03
C LEU A 95 16.76 0.11 -15.09
N ASP A 96 16.04 1.11 -14.60
CA ASP A 96 16.55 2.17 -13.72
C ASP A 96 16.28 1.86 -12.25
N TRP A 97 17.10 2.39 -11.36
CA TRP A 97 16.94 2.27 -9.91
C TRP A 97 15.76 3.09 -9.37
N ASN A 98 15.47 4.23 -10.02
CA ASN A 98 14.34 5.08 -9.66
C ASN A 98 13.43 5.33 -10.86
N ALA A 99 12.12 5.32 -10.60
CA ALA A 99 11.10 5.65 -11.59
C ALA A 99 11.10 7.15 -11.93
N SER A 100 10.73 7.49 -13.15
CA SER A 100 10.40 8.86 -13.51
C SER A 100 9.01 9.24 -12.97
N VAL A 101 8.90 10.42 -12.37
CA VAL A 101 7.58 11.00 -11.97
C VAL A 101 6.73 11.41 -13.18
N GLU A 102 7.33 11.43 -14.37
CA GLU A 102 6.66 11.75 -15.64
C GLU A 102 6.13 10.52 -16.38
N ASP A 103 6.38 9.30 -15.85
CA ASP A 103 5.84 8.08 -16.44
C ASP A 103 4.32 8.01 -16.24
N LYS A 104 3.58 8.45 -17.25
CA LYS A 104 2.10 8.50 -17.25
C LYS A 104 1.46 7.12 -17.02
N LYS A 105 2.11 6.05 -17.53
CA LYS A 105 1.61 4.67 -17.37
C LYS A 105 1.73 4.22 -15.92
N LEU A 106 2.88 4.47 -15.31
CA LEU A 106 3.13 4.19 -13.91
C LEU A 106 2.23 5.06 -13.01
N ASN A 107 2.09 6.35 -13.30
CA ASN A 107 1.23 7.27 -12.55
C ASN A 107 -0.23 6.83 -12.59
N LYS A 108 -0.74 6.38 -13.75
CA LYS A 108 -2.07 5.77 -13.86
C LYS A 108 -2.20 4.49 -13.02
N LYS A 109 -1.16 3.64 -12.99
CA LYS A 109 -1.11 2.43 -12.16
C LYS A 109 -1.17 2.78 -10.67
N ILE A 110 -0.43 3.80 -10.22
CA ILE A 110 -0.48 4.33 -8.83
C ILE A 110 -1.90 4.75 -8.49
N GLY A 111 -2.54 5.55 -9.32
CA GLY A 111 -3.92 5.98 -9.12
C GLY A 111 -4.89 4.82 -8.97
N LEU A 112 -4.84 3.86 -9.89
CA LEU A 112 -5.78 2.73 -9.93
C LEU A 112 -5.54 1.69 -8.83
N LEU A 113 -4.29 1.41 -8.47
CA LEU A 113 -3.94 0.30 -7.57
C LEU A 113 -3.65 0.75 -6.14
N SER A 114 -3.24 2.00 -5.92
CA SER A 114 -2.97 2.51 -4.59
C SER A 114 -4.01 3.55 -4.16
N LEU A 115 -4.12 4.68 -4.84
CA LEU A 115 -5.03 5.72 -4.37
C LEU A 115 -6.48 5.24 -4.28
N LYS A 116 -6.97 4.57 -5.31
CA LYS A 116 -8.35 4.08 -5.39
C LYS A 116 -8.68 2.89 -4.46
N ASN A 117 -7.66 2.26 -3.86
CA ASN A 117 -7.86 1.08 -3.01
C ASN A 117 -7.38 1.28 -1.57
N GLN A 118 -6.51 2.26 -1.35
CA GLN A 118 -5.88 2.50 -0.05
C GLN A 118 -6.21 3.93 0.43
N ALA A 119 -5.72 4.97 -0.26
CA ALA A 119 -5.94 6.35 0.15
C ALA A 119 -7.42 6.75 0.15
N ASN A 120 -8.24 6.17 -0.73
CA ASN A 120 -9.68 6.45 -0.79
C ASN A 120 -10.47 6.01 0.45
N VAL A 121 -9.86 5.30 1.39
CA VAL A 121 -10.49 5.00 2.68
C VAL A 121 -10.81 6.28 3.46
N PHE A 122 -10.06 7.36 3.20
CA PHE A 122 -10.20 8.67 3.83
C PHE A 122 -11.12 9.61 3.05
N ALA A 123 -11.58 9.22 1.85
CA ALA A 123 -12.40 10.05 0.98
C ALA A 123 -13.64 10.64 1.68
N GLY A 124 -13.87 11.93 1.48
CA GLY A 124 -15.00 12.66 2.09
C GLY A 124 -14.83 12.99 3.58
N MET A 125 -13.82 12.43 4.26
CA MET A 125 -13.54 12.68 5.68
C MET A 125 -12.32 13.58 5.90
N ALA A 126 -11.38 13.60 4.99
CA ALA A 126 -10.14 14.37 5.12
C ALA A 126 -9.63 14.84 3.76
N SER A 127 -8.82 15.89 3.77
CA SER A 127 -8.06 16.33 2.61
C SER A 127 -6.87 15.41 2.40
N VAL A 128 -6.80 14.71 1.25
CA VAL A 128 -5.72 13.78 0.96
C VAL A 128 -4.65 14.44 0.11
N TYR A 129 -3.40 14.40 0.59
CA TYR A 129 -2.21 14.85 -0.11
C TYR A 129 -1.29 13.67 -0.36
N SER A 130 -0.97 13.38 -1.60
CA SER A 130 -0.06 12.29 -1.97
C SER A 130 0.87 12.76 -3.08
N PRO A 131 2.17 12.93 -2.83
CA PRO A 131 3.10 13.39 -3.86
C PRO A 131 3.46 12.26 -4.83
N PHE A 132 3.67 12.58 -6.12
CA PHE A 132 4.49 11.73 -6.97
C PHE A 132 5.94 11.86 -6.54
N TYR A 133 6.64 10.74 -6.43
CA TYR A 133 8.04 10.68 -6.05
C TYR A 133 8.79 9.68 -6.93
N ARG A 134 10.09 9.84 -7.08
CA ARG A 134 10.97 8.93 -7.84
C ARG A 134 11.14 7.62 -7.07
N GLN A 135 10.07 6.82 -7.05
CA GLN A 135 10.01 5.57 -6.27
C GLN A 135 11.16 4.63 -6.64
N MET A 136 11.77 4.01 -5.62
CA MET A 136 12.82 3.02 -5.81
C MET A 136 12.23 1.76 -6.45
N HIS A 137 12.96 1.17 -7.41
CA HIS A 137 12.61 -0.12 -7.98
C HIS A 137 12.51 -1.18 -6.87
N LEU A 138 11.51 -2.06 -6.96
CA LEU A 138 11.26 -3.07 -5.92
C LEU A 138 12.51 -3.95 -5.65
N ASN A 139 13.30 -4.22 -6.68
CA ASN A 139 14.53 -4.99 -6.54
C ASN A 139 15.63 -4.27 -5.73
N GLY A 140 15.51 -2.96 -5.50
CA GLY A 140 16.42 -2.19 -4.65
C GLY A 140 16.50 -2.71 -3.22
N TYR A 141 15.45 -3.37 -2.73
CA TYR A 141 15.50 -4.04 -1.42
C TYR A 141 16.46 -5.22 -1.33
N LYS A 142 16.99 -5.69 -2.46
CA LYS A 142 17.95 -6.79 -2.55
C LYS A 142 19.39 -6.31 -2.80
N ASP A 143 19.60 -5.00 -2.94
CA ASP A 143 20.89 -4.40 -3.23
C ASP A 143 21.23 -3.37 -2.15
N GLU A 144 22.15 -3.72 -1.28
CA GLU A 144 22.53 -2.89 -0.11
C GLU A 144 23.32 -1.62 -0.49
N VAL A 145 23.85 -1.54 -1.70
CA VAL A 145 24.62 -0.38 -2.17
C VAL A 145 23.75 0.54 -3.03
N ASN A 146 23.27 0.03 -4.16
CA ASN A 146 22.52 0.84 -5.12
C ASN A 146 21.10 1.10 -4.63
N GLY A 147 20.49 0.11 -3.98
CA GLY A 147 19.14 0.22 -3.41
C GLY A 147 19.06 1.27 -2.31
N ILE A 148 20.07 1.36 -1.43
CA ILE A 148 20.11 2.42 -0.39
C ILE A 148 20.17 3.80 -1.03
N LYS A 149 20.96 4.00 -2.10
CA LYS A 149 21.06 5.28 -2.82
C LYS A 149 19.74 5.64 -3.49
N ALA A 150 19.12 4.66 -4.16
CA ALA A 150 17.81 4.83 -4.78
C ALA A 150 16.71 5.14 -3.77
N PHE A 151 16.72 4.47 -2.61
CA PHE A 151 15.81 4.74 -1.50
C PHE A 151 15.98 6.17 -0.97
N ASN A 152 17.22 6.61 -0.76
CA ASN A 152 17.51 7.95 -0.27
C ASN A 152 17.11 9.04 -1.26
N LEU A 153 17.21 8.80 -2.58
CA LEU A 153 16.70 9.70 -3.61
C LEU A 153 15.18 9.83 -3.53
N ALA A 154 14.48 8.71 -3.41
CA ALA A 154 13.02 8.66 -3.25
C ALA A 154 12.58 9.34 -1.95
N TYR A 155 13.27 9.06 -0.84
CA TYR A 155 13.01 9.70 0.45
C TYR A 155 13.15 11.23 0.37
N LYS A 156 14.17 11.73 -0.33
CA LYS A 156 14.38 13.18 -0.48
C LYS A 156 13.22 13.87 -1.21
N ASP A 157 12.59 13.19 -2.15
CA ASP A 157 11.37 13.71 -2.79
C ASP A 157 10.21 13.77 -1.79
N ILE A 158 10.01 12.74 -0.96
CA ILE A 158 8.97 12.73 0.07
C ILE A 158 9.20 13.82 1.12
N GLU A 159 10.43 13.97 1.59
CA GLU A 159 10.79 15.03 2.54
C GLU A 159 10.49 16.43 1.97
N ASN A 160 10.89 16.69 0.72
CA ASN A 160 10.63 17.94 0.05
C ASN A 160 9.12 18.19 -0.14
N ALA A 161 8.37 17.14 -0.50
CA ALA A 161 6.92 17.24 -0.64
C ALA A 161 6.24 17.56 0.69
N PHE A 162 6.66 16.91 1.77
CA PHE A 162 6.08 17.14 3.09
C PHE A 162 6.37 18.56 3.60
N LYS A 163 7.60 19.04 3.41
CA LYS A 163 7.96 20.43 3.75
C LYS A 163 7.12 21.42 2.96
N TYR A 164 7.01 21.22 1.64
CA TYR A 164 6.18 22.08 0.79
C TYR A 164 4.70 22.04 1.21
N TYR A 165 4.18 20.86 1.55
CA TYR A 165 2.83 20.69 2.06
C TYR A 165 2.60 21.50 3.36
N LEU A 166 3.51 21.40 4.32
CA LEU A 166 3.40 22.14 5.59
C LEU A 166 3.38 23.67 5.37
N GLU A 167 4.23 24.17 4.50
CA GLU A 167 4.40 25.59 4.24
C GLU A 167 3.24 26.19 3.42
N ASN A 168 2.68 25.44 2.48
CA ASN A 168 1.79 25.99 1.46
C ASN A 168 0.35 25.47 1.54
N PHE A 169 0.13 24.25 2.01
CA PHE A 169 -1.19 23.60 1.96
C PHE A 169 -1.80 23.36 3.34
N ASN A 170 -1.01 22.99 4.36
CA ASN A 170 -1.52 22.83 5.71
C ASN A 170 -1.89 24.17 6.33
N LYS A 171 -3.18 24.43 6.48
CA LYS A 171 -3.72 25.66 7.06
C LYS A 171 -3.97 25.55 8.58
N GLY A 172 -3.13 24.79 9.28
CA GLY A 172 -3.32 24.52 10.70
C GLY A 172 -4.13 23.24 10.98
N ASN A 173 -4.48 22.49 9.94
CA ASN A 173 -5.19 21.23 10.09
C ASN A 173 -4.35 20.19 10.83
N ARG A 174 -5.02 19.32 11.56
CA ARG A 174 -4.44 18.10 12.16
C ARG A 174 -3.96 17.15 11.06
N ILE A 175 -2.84 16.50 11.28
CA ILE A 175 -2.19 15.69 10.25
C ILE A 175 -2.27 14.20 10.62
N VAL A 176 -2.70 13.40 9.68
CA VAL A 176 -2.56 11.94 9.72
C VAL A 176 -1.54 11.52 8.66
N LEU A 177 -0.53 10.78 9.08
CA LEU A 177 0.40 10.15 8.15
C LEU A 177 -0.12 8.78 7.77
N ALA A 178 -0.18 8.46 6.51
CA ALA A 178 -0.62 7.14 6.06
C ALA A 178 0.28 6.63 4.94
N GLY A 179 0.73 5.40 5.04
CA GLY A 179 1.59 4.79 4.04
C GLY A 179 1.34 3.31 3.84
N HIS A 180 1.92 2.78 2.78
CA HIS A 180 1.94 1.35 2.52
C HIS A 180 3.31 0.92 1.96
N SER A 181 3.87 -0.19 2.48
CA SER A 181 5.11 -0.79 1.97
C SER A 181 6.27 0.23 1.91
N GLN A 182 6.88 0.46 0.74
CA GLN A 182 7.93 1.47 0.57
C GLN A 182 7.50 2.86 1.06
N GLY A 183 6.23 3.24 0.88
CA GLY A 183 5.69 4.49 1.40
C GLY A 183 5.73 4.56 2.92
N THR A 184 5.46 3.45 3.59
CA THR A 184 5.61 3.34 5.06
C THR A 184 7.05 3.57 5.49
N HIS A 185 8.03 2.94 4.82
CA HIS A 185 9.44 3.13 5.16
C HIS A 185 9.90 4.58 5.00
N HIS A 186 9.42 5.27 3.95
CA HIS A 186 9.70 6.69 3.77
C HIS A 186 9.06 7.55 4.87
N LEU A 187 7.82 7.26 5.26
CA LEU A 187 7.15 7.98 6.35
C LEU A 187 7.81 7.74 7.71
N GLN A 188 8.24 6.52 8.01
CA GLN A 188 8.98 6.23 9.24
C GLN A 188 10.31 6.99 9.29
N LYS A 189 11.05 7.02 8.16
CA LYS A 189 12.26 7.82 8.06
C LYS A 189 11.97 9.32 8.21
N LEU A 190 10.92 9.83 7.56
CA LEU A 190 10.49 11.23 7.68
C LEU A 190 10.09 11.57 9.13
N PHE A 191 9.40 10.66 9.79
CA PHE A 191 9.02 10.81 11.20
C PHE A 191 10.25 10.93 12.09
N ASN A 192 11.22 10.01 11.94
CA ASN A 192 12.41 9.97 12.79
C ASN A 192 13.39 11.09 12.49
N ASP A 193 13.58 11.48 11.23
CA ASP A 193 14.62 12.44 10.82
C ASP A 193 14.14 13.90 10.86
N TYR A 194 12.83 14.12 10.78
CA TYR A 194 12.29 15.46 10.62
C TYR A 194 11.15 15.79 11.59
N ILE A 195 10.16 14.90 11.72
CA ILE A 195 8.94 15.23 12.50
C ILE A 195 9.24 15.16 14.00
N SER A 196 9.82 14.07 14.49
CA SER A 196 10.03 13.81 15.90
C SER A 196 11.02 14.77 16.60
N ILE A 197 11.79 15.52 15.82
CA ILE A 197 12.75 16.52 16.32
C ILE A 197 12.22 17.96 16.20
N ASN A 198 10.98 18.14 15.73
CA ASN A 198 10.32 19.43 15.56
C ASN A 198 8.99 19.42 16.31
N ASP A 199 8.97 19.90 17.55
CA ASP A 199 7.80 19.84 18.43
C ASP A 199 6.56 20.47 17.79
N SER A 200 6.67 21.61 17.13
CA SER A 200 5.56 22.32 16.47
C SER A 200 4.94 21.53 15.30
N ILE A 201 5.68 20.59 14.72
CA ILE A 201 5.18 19.69 13.68
C ILE A 201 4.61 18.43 14.34
N LEU A 202 5.33 17.88 15.34
CA LEU A 202 4.93 16.68 16.07
C LEU A 202 3.55 16.85 16.72
N GLU A 203 3.28 18.00 17.32
CA GLU A 203 1.99 18.36 17.92
C GLU A 203 0.80 18.32 16.95
N LYS A 204 1.05 18.48 15.65
CA LYS A 204 0.01 18.37 14.62
C LYS A 204 -0.26 16.93 14.18
N ILE A 205 0.65 15.98 14.48
CA ILE A 205 0.52 14.59 14.07
C ILE A 205 -0.42 13.86 15.03
N GLU A 206 -1.61 13.58 14.57
CA GLU A 206 -2.64 12.91 15.38
C GLU A 206 -2.55 11.39 15.32
N LEU A 207 -2.17 10.83 14.17
CA LEU A 207 -2.17 9.39 13.95
C LEU A 207 -1.24 9.02 12.79
N CYS A 208 -0.59 7.87 12.90
CA CYS A 208 0.20 7.31 11.82
C CYS A 208 -0.29 5.90 11.45
N TYR A 209 -0.55 5.67 10.16
CA TYR A 209 -0.80 4.36 9.57
C TYR A 209 0.48 3.90 8.86
N PHE A 210 1.30 3.09 9.53
CA PHE A 210 2.53 2.50 8.97
C PHE A 210 2.26 1.06 8.52
N VAL A 211 1.48 0.93 7.43
CA VAL A 211 0.94 -0.35 6.98
C VAL A 211 1.90 -1.06 6.03
N GLY A 212 1.99 -2.37 6.13
CA GLY A 212 2.78 -3.18 5.21
C GLY A 212 4.28 -3.04 5.40
N ASP A 213 4.75 -2.79 6.62
CA ASP A 213 6.17 -2.76 6.95
C ASP A 213 6.76 -4.18 6.94
N LEU A 214 7.43 -4.53 5.84
CA LEU A 214 8.06 -5.84 5.65
C LEU A 214 9.47 -5.94 6.25
N TYR A 215 10.15 -4.80 6.43
CA TYR A 215 11.57 -4.74 6.74
C TYR A 215 11.82 -4.00 8.08
N VAL A 216 11.33 -4.53 9.13
CA VAL A 216 11.09 -3.88 10.42
C VAL A 216 12.30 -3.55 11.26
N SER A 217 13.45 -4.10 10.98
CA SER A 217 14.59 -3.97 11.91
C SER A 217 15.24 -2.58 11.96
N SER A 218 14.99 -1.72 10.97
CA SER A 218 15.77 -0.48 10.83
C SER A 218 15.06 0.79 11.30
N PHE A 219 13.75 0.78 11.49
CA PHE A 219 12.99 2.01 11.79
C PHE A 219 12.09 1.86 13.01
N SER A 220 12.69 1.76 14.19
CA SER A 220 11.91 2.01 15.42
C SER A 220 11.45 3.47 15.40
N ILE A 221 10.15 3.69 15.63
CA ILE A 221 9.61 5.05 15.73
C ILE A 221 10.06 5.63 17.06
N LYS A 222 10.85 6.70 17.00
CA LYS A 222 11.41 7.33 18.19
C LYS A 222 10.33 8.09 18.95
N ASN A 223 10.21 7.81 20.24
CA ASN A 223 9.37 8.58 21.17
C ASN A 223 7.90 8.75 20.77
N TYR A 224 7.36 7.81 19.97
CA TYR A 224 5.96 7.81 19.56
C TYR A 224 5.39 6.42 19.75
N PRO A 225 4.35 6.24 20.60
CA PRO A 225 3.88 4.91 20.98
C PRO A 225 3.05 4.25 19.89
N ILE A 226 2.97 2.93 19.92
CA ILE A 226 1.91 2.22 19.19
C ILE A 226 0.56 2.45 19.89
N CYS A 227 -0.52 2.57 19.10
CA CYS A 227 -1.86 2.67 19.66
C CYS A 227 -2.25 1.35 20.34
N THR A 228 -2.88 1.43 21.50
CA THR A 228 -3.30 0.27 22.30
C THR A 228 -4.80 0.07 22.35
N ASN A 229 -5.56 1.13 22.00
CA ASN A 229 -7.02 1.13 22.02
C ASN A 229 -7.63 1.68 20.73
N PRO A 230 -8.89 1.36 20.43
CA PRO A 230 -9.59 1.82 19.22
C PRO A 230 -9.71 3.33 19.08
N THR A 231 -9.46 4.10 20.13
CA THR A 231 -9.68 5.55 20.15
C THR A 231 -8.44 6.37 20.49
N ASP A 232 -7.29 5.72 20.63
CA ASP A 232 -6.05 6.41 20.93
C ASP A 232 -5.65 7.36 19.78
N LEU A 233 -5.05 8.50 20.14
CA LEU A 233 -4.42 9.48 19.25
C LEU A 233 -2.97 9.69 19.69
N ASN A 234 -2.19 10.43 18.90
CA ASN A 234 -0.77 10.65 19.12
C ASN A 234 0.02 9.33 19.23
N CYS A 235 -0.29 8.41 18.30
CA CYS A 235 0.29 7.07 18.26
C CYS A 235 0.31 6.53 16.82
N TYR A 236 0.96 5.39 16.60
CA TYR A 236 0.95 4.75 15.30
C TYR A 236 0.24 3.39 15.31
N LEU A 237 -0.27 3.01 14.15
CA LEU A 237 -0.86 1.73 13.83
C LEU A 237 0.03 1.02 12.81
N ASN A 238 0.28 -0.28 13.02
CA ASN A 238 1.12 -1.07 12.13
C ASN A 238 0.57 -2.48 11.97
N TRP A 239 0.47 -2.95 10.75
CA TRP A 239 0.19 -4.35 10.42
C TRP A 239 0.73 -4.74 9.07
N ASN A 240 0.94 -6.04 8.90
CA ASN A 240 1.29 -6.70 7.66
C ASN A 240 0.61 -8.06 7.64
N SER A 241 -0.21 -8.31 6.63
CA SER A 241 -1.18 -9.41 6.61
C SER A 241 -0.60 -10.66 5.98
N TYR A 242 -0.76 -11.78 6.66
CA TYR A 242 -0.36 -13.11 6.20
C TYR A 242 -1.51 -14.11 6.38
N PRO A 243 -1.61 -15.14 5.54
CA PRO A 243 -2.55 -16.23 5.76
C PRO A 243 -2.27 -16.93 7.10
N ILE A 244 -3.33 -17.43 7.74
CA ILE A 244 -3.18 -18.35 8.87
C ILE A 244 -2.34 -19.58 8.43
N GLY A 245 -1.43 -20.03 9.28
CA GLY A 245 -0.51 -21.14 8.96
C GLY A 245 0.77 -20.72 8.22
N THR A 246 1.01 -19.41 8.07
CA THR A 246 2.31 -18.91 7.58
C THR A 246 3.45 -19.39 8.49
N ASN A 247 4.53 -19.87 7.88
CA ASN A 247 5.71 -20.30 8.63
C ASN A 247 6.54 -19.08 9.05
N PHE A 248 6.66 -18.89 10.36
CA PHE A 248 7.34 -17.73 10.97
C PHE A 248 8.86 -17.73 10.74
N SER A 249 9.50 -18.88 10.50
CA SER A 249 10.96 -18.95 10.28
C SER A 249 11.44 -18.17 9.04
N GLN A 250 10.52 -17.80 8.15
CA GLN A 250 10.83 -17.06 6.93
C GLN A 250 10.59 -15.55 7.04
N VAL A 251 10.09 -15.09 8.18
CA VAL A 251 9.75 -13.67 8.41
C VAL A 251 10.43 -13.22 9.71
N SER A 252 11.31 -12.23 9.62
CA SER A 252 11.89 -11.63 10.83
C SER A 252 10.79 -10.90 11.60
N THR A 253 10.52 -11.35 12.83
CA THR A 253 9.40 -10.87 13.65
C THR A 253 9.84 -10.36 15.02
N GLU A 254 11.14 -10.33 15.29
CA GLU A 254 11.67 -9.96 16.59
C GLU A 254 11.22 -8.55 17.00
N ASN A 255 10.58 -8.46 18.17
CA ASN A 255 10.19 -7.21 18.83
C ASN A 255 9.20 -6.30 18.09
N LYS A 256 8.36 -6.84 17.19
CA LYS A 256 7.31 -6.07 16.53
C LYS A 256 6.02 -6.05 17.32
N SER A 257 5.56 -4.86 17.62
CA SER A 257 4.15 -4.65 17.98
C SER A 257 3.32 -4.51 16.71
N VAL A 258 2.22 -5.23 16.64
CA VAL A 258 1.29 -5.24 15.49
C VAL A 258 -0.11 -4.93 15.95
N THR A 259 -0.77 -4.03 15.26
CA THR A 259 -2.19 -3.70 15.48
C THR A 259 -3.07 -4.68 14.70
N ASN A 260 -4.12 -5.20 15.35
CA ASN A 260 -5.19 -5.90 14.65
C ASN A 260 -6.20 -4.88 14.10
N PRO A 261 -6.34 -4.67 12.78
CA PRO A 261 -7.20 -3.63 12.22
C PRO A 261 -8.71 -3.97 12.29
N ILE A 262 -9.07 -5.05 12.97
CA ILE A 262 -10.47 -5.36 13.29
C ILE A 262 -10.79 -4.94 14.73
N THR A 263 -9.91 -5.23 15.68
CA THR A 263 -10.10 -4.90 17.10
C THR A 263 -9.47 -3.58 17.50
N TRP A 264 -8.47 -3.10 16.74
CA TRP A 264 -7.64 -1.92 17.02
C TRP A 264 -6.80 -2.04 18.29
N ILE A 265 -6.54 -3.27 18.70
CA ILE A 265 -5.70 -3.61 19.85
C ILE A 265 -4.39 -4.20 19.31
N ASN A 266 -3.28 -3.85 19.93
CA ASN A 266 -1.99 -4.47 19.68
C ASN A 266 -1.82 -5.73 20.54
N ASN A 267 -0.83 -6.57 20.19
CA ASN A 267 -0.43 -7.78 20.89
C ASN A 267 -1.54 -8.82 21.07
N ASP A 268 -1.27 -10.05 20.84
CA ASP A 268 -2.10 -11.26 21.00
C ASP A 268 -3.63 -11.08 20.87
N SER A 269 -4.02 -10.05 20.12
CA SER A 269 -5.41 -9.72 19.88
C SER A 269 -6.00 -10.67 18.85
N SER A 270 -7.16 -11.23 19.15
CA SER A 270 -7.92 -12.08 18.24
C SER A 270 -9.29 -11.48 18.00
N SER A 271 -9.69 -11.37 16.73
CA SER A 271 -11.01 -10.88 16.35
C SER A 271 -11.98 -12.03 16.03
N THR A 272 -13.29 -11.72 16.03
CA THR A 272 -14.32 -12.59 15.48
C THR A 272 -14.62 -12.21 14.03
N TYR A 273 -15.26 -13.09 13.28
CA TYR A 273 -15.75 -12.77 11.92
C TYR A 273 -16.79 -11.63 11.96
N THR A 274 -17.66 -11.62 12.96
CA THR A 274 -18.74 -10.61 13.11
C THR A 274 -18.23 -9.19 13.30
N SER A 275 -16.99 -9.02 13.73
CA SER A 275 -16.35 -7.71 13.89
C SER A 275 -15.76 -7.15 12.61
N HIS A 276 -15.67 -7.96 11.55
CA HIS A 276 -15.16 -7.54 10.25
C HIS A 276 -16.23 -6.82 9.44
N LYS A 277 -15.94 -5.60 9.00
CA LYS A 277 -16.92 -4.67 8.40
C LYS A 277 -17.00 -4.73 6.86
N GLY A 278 -16.00 -5.31 6.22
CA GLY A 278 -16.03 -5.51 4.77
C GLY A 278 -14.75 -5.22 4.04
N ILE A 279 -14.61 -5.86 2.90
CA ILE A 279 -13.48 -5.83 1.97
C ILE A 279 -13.78 -4.86 0.83
N LEU A 280 -12.82 -4.05 0.43
CA LEU A 280 -12.90 -3.32 -0.83
C LEU A 280 -12.48 -4.23 -1.97
N PHE A 281 -13.45 -4.62 -2.80
CA PHE A 281 -13.26 -5.65 -3.79
C PHE A 281 -13.91 -5.31 -5.13
N ASN A 282 -13.27 -5.70 -6.23
CA ASN A 282 -13.83 -5.62 -7.56
C ASN A 282 -14.03 -7.02 -8.17
N ASN A 283 -15.20 -7.26 -8.76
CA ASN A 283 -15.50 -8.52 -9.42
C ASN A 283 -14.45 -8.85 -10.48
N PHE A 284 -13.74 -9.94 -10.36
CA PHE A 284 -12.89 -10.65 -11.33
C PHE A 284 -11.73 -9.90 -12.00
N LYS A 285 -11.74 -8.59 -12.11
CA LYS A 285 -10.62 -7.87 -12.70
C LYS A 285 -9.69 -7.36 -11.61
N ILE A 286 -8.89 -8.27 -11.10
CA ILE A 286 -7.82 -7.95 -10.17
C ILE A 286 -8.38 -7.38 -8.85
N ILE A 287 -8.21 -8.09 -7.78
CA ILE A 287 -8.47 -7.70 -6.38
C ILE A 287 -8.02 -6.26 -6.08
N LEU A 288 -7.02 -5.80 -6.80
CA LEU A 288 -6.37 -4.51 -6.62
C LEU A 288 -7.14 -3.28 -7.15
N THR A 289 -8.27 -3.44 -7.85
CA THR A 289 -9.04 -2.30 -8.38
C THR A 289 -10.44 -2.19 -7.80
N GLY A 290 -10.57 -2.46 -6.50
CA GLY A 290 -11.85 -2.46 -5.80
C GLY A 290 -12.75 -1.25 -6.10
N ASN A 291 -14.02 -1.49 -6.34
CA ASN A 291 -15.03 -0.45 -6.53
C ASN A 291 -16.32 -0.73 -5.75
N LYS A 292 -16.40 -1.82 -5.02
CA LYS A 292 -17.55 -2.18 -4.16
C LYS A 292 -17.05 -2.73 -2.85
N LEU A 293 -17.64 -2.26 -1.77
CA LEU A 293 -17.49 -2.86 -0.46
C LEU A 293 -18.34 -4.12 -0.38
N LYS A 294 -17.76 -5.23 0.02
CA LYS A 294 -18.42 -6.54 0.12
C LYS A 294 -17.91 -7.34 1.29
N HIS A 295 -18.58 -8.46 1.53
CA HIS A 295 -18.10 -9.52 2.40
C HIS A 295 -17.76 -9.07 3.82
N ALA A 296 -18.67 -8.35 4.47
CA ALA A 296 -18.65 -8.23 5.92
C ALA A 296 -18.73 -9.62 6.58
N ASN A 297 -18.21 -9.76 7.79
CA ASN A 297 -18.22 -10.99 8.57
C ASN A 297 -17.46 -12.19 7.94
N THR A 298 -16.51 -11.94 7.05
CA THR A 298 -15.78 -13.01 6.34
C THR A 298 -14.33 -13.15 6.75
N ILE A 299 -13.80 -12.20 7.50
CA ILE A 299 -12.40 -12.21 7.97
C ILE A 299 -12.37 -12.22 9.48
N ARG A 300 -11.50 -13.06 10.04
CA ARG A 300 -10.95 -12.87 11.38
C ARG A 300 -9.44 -12.74 11.30
N ALA A 301 -8.88 -12.00 12.22
CA ALA A 301 -7.45 -11.77 12.29
C ALA A 301 -6.95 -11.96 13.72
N LYS A 302 -5.71 -12.46 13.82
CA LYS A 302 -5.01 -12.65 15.09
C LYS A 302 -3.60 -12.07 14.94
N THR A 303 -3.17 -11.29 15.91
CA THR A 303 -1.77 -10.89 16.04
C THR A 303 -0.98 -12.01 16.71
N ASN A 304 0.17 -12.35 16.16
CA ASN A 304 1.05 -13.37 16.73
C ASN A 304 2.49 -13.10 16.27
N ASN A 305 3.43 -13.00 17.20
CA ASN A 305 4.85 -12.82 16.94
C ASN A 305 5.15 -11.73 15.89
N GLY A 306 4.56 -10.55 16.02
CA GLY A 306 4.81 -9.43 15.11
C GLY A 306 4.15 -9.53 13.73
N LEU A 307 3.26 -10.50 13.51
CA LEU A 307 2.48 -10.67 12.28
C LEU A 307 0.98 -10.56 12.54
N LEU A 308 0.26 -10.08 11.53
CA LEU A 308 -1.19 -10.19 11.48
C LEU A 308 -1.57 -11.44 10.66
N LEU A 309 -2.03 -12.47 11.35
CA LEU A 309 -2.51 -13.69 10.72
C LEU A 309 -4.00 -13.56 10.39
N VAL A 310 -4.32 -13.76 9.12
CA VAL A 310 -5.65 -13.53 8.57
C VAL A 310 -6.26 -14.85 8.13
N GLU A 311 -7.46 -15.14 8.60
CA GLU A 311 -8.28 -16.24 8.14
C GLU A 311 -9.51 -15.70 7.42
N ILE A 312 -9.72 -16.19 6.21
CA ILE A 312 -10.80 -15.75 5.33
C ILE A 312 -11.75 -16.92 5.12
N GLN A 313 -13.01 -16.74 5.54
CA GLN A 313 -14.07 -17.73 5.42
C GLN A 313 -14.69 -17.68 4.01
N GLU A 314 -14.85 -18.85 3.38
CA GLU A 314 -15.65 -19.06 2.16
C GLU A 314 -15.39 -18.13 0.96
N PHE A 315 -14.14 -17.87 0.62
CA PHE A 315 -13.82 -17.09 -0.57
C PHE A 315 -13.02 -17.90 -1.60
N PRO A 316 -13.67 -18.64 -2.51
CA PRO A 316 -12.98 -19.51 -3.49
C PRO A 316 -11.91 -18.78 -4.31
N LEU A 317 -12.12 -17.51 -4.63
CA LEU A 317 -11.18 -16.68 -5.37
C LEU A 317 -9.91 -16.35 -4.58
N LEU A 318 -10.00 -16.17 -3.26
CA LEU A 318 -8.83 -15.94 -2.42
C LEU A 318 -7.97 -17.20 -2.26
N LYS A 319 -8.56 -18.41 -2.35
CA LYS A 319 -7.78 -19.66 -2.44
C LYS A 319 -6.91 -19.72 -3.70
N ILE A 320 -7.37 -19.14 -4.81
CA ILE A 320 -6.57 -18.96 -6.02
C ILE A 320 -5.48 -17.93 -5.77
N TYR A 321 -5.78 -16.87 -5.02
CA TYR A 321 -4.82 -15.84 -4.62
C TYR A 321 -3.76 -16.32 -3.66
N ASP A 322 -4.07 -17.23 -2.74
CA ASP A 322 -3.07 -17.88 -1.89
C ASP A 322 -1.95 -18.54 -2.71
N LYS A 323 -2.31 -19.06 -3.89
CA LYS A 323 -1.33 -19.59 -4.84
C LYS A 323 -0.59 -18.50 -5.64
N ILE A 324 -1.25 -17.41 -6.01
CA ILE A 324 -0.68 -16.33 -6.83
C ILE A 324 0.18 -15.39 -5.99
N LEU A 325 -0.23 -15.09 -4.76
CA LEU A 325 0.46 -14.16 -3.86
C LEU A 325 1.52 -14.83 -2.98
N ASN A 326 1.92 -16.07 -3.27
CA ASN A 326 2.89 -16.82 -2.46
C ASN A 326 2.59 -16.80 -0.95
N LYS A 327 1.33 -16.93 -0.59
CA LYS A 327 0.86 -16.89 0.82
C LYS A 327 1.21 -15.58 1.55
N ASN A 328 1.16 -14.46 0.87
CA ASN A 328 1.37 -13.14 1.45
C ASN A 328 0.24 -12.21 1.02
N TYR A 329 -0.46 -11.60 1.98
CA TYR A 329 -1.56 -10.66 1.73
C TYR A 329 -1.12 -9.20 1.73
N HIS A 330 0.17 -8.93 1.75
CA HIS A 330 0.75 -7.59 1.79
C HIS A 330 0.10 -6.58 0.83
N ALA A 331 -0.13 -6.98 -0.43
CA ALA A 331 -0.77 -6.10 -1.40
C ALA A 331 -2.24 -5.74 -1.05
N LEU A 332 -2.84 -6.46 -0.11
CA LEU A 332 -4.23 -6.35 0.30
C LEU A 332 -4.41 -5.77 1.71
N ASP A 333 -3.34 -5.34 2.36
CA ASP A 333 -3.36 -4.86 3.76
C ASP A 333 -4.44 -3.82 4.04
N TYR A 334 -4.70 -2.89 3.11
CA TYR A 334 -5.82 -1.94 3.21
C TYR A 334 -7.14 -2.55 2.76
N ASN A 335 -7.13 -3.30 1.66
CA ASN A 335 -8.35 -3.81 1.03
C ASN A 335 -9.14 -4.74 1.95
N LEU A 336 -8.43 -5.65 2.65
CA LEU A 336 -9.05 -6.64 3.53
C LEU A 336 -9.82 -6.01 4.70
N PHE A 337 -9.36 -4.86 5.17
CA PHE A 337 -9.92 -4.16 6.34
C PHE A 337 -10.48 -2.79 6.01
N TRP A 338 -10.80 -2.53 4.75
CA TRP A 338 -11.08 -1.19 4.25
C TRP A 338 -12.18 -0.49 5.07
N MET A 339 -13.30 -1.17 5.34
CA MET A 339 -14.39 -0.56 6.11
C MET A 339 -14.06 -0.43 7.61
N ASN A 340 -13.30 -1.38 8.16
CA ASN A 340 -12.81 -1.27 9.54
C ASN A 340 -11.89 -0.04 9.69
N ILE A 341 -11.00 0.22 8.71
CA ILE A 341 -10.12 1.40 8.72
C ILE A 341 -10.97 2.67 8.64
N ARG A 342 -11.94 2.73 7.73
CA ARG A 342 -12.79 3.90 7.53
C ARG A 342 -13.59 4.26 8.78
N GLU A 343 -14.28 3.28 9.39
CA GLU A 343 -15.06 3.50 10.61
C GLU A 343 -14.17 3.90 11.79
N ASN A 344 -13.01 3.27 11.95
CA ASN A 344 -12.08 3.60 13.02
C ASN A 344 -11.44 4.97 12.85
N PHE A 345 -11.07 5.34 11.62
CA PHE A 345 -10.57 6.68 11.32
C PHE A 345 -11.59 7.74 11.73
N TYR A 346 -12.85 7.58 11.32
CA TYR A 346 -13.92 8.48 11.72
C TYR A 346 -14.09 8.52 13.25
N LEU A 347 -14.11 7.35 13.92
CA LEU A 347 -14.26 7.26 15.37
C LEU A 347 -13.16 8.02 16.12
N ARG A 348 -11.91 7.91 15.67
CA ARG A 348 -10.75 8.59 16.28
C ARG A 348 -10.82 10.11 16.07
N MET A 349 -11.07 10.51 14.82
CA MET A 349 -10.96 11.91 14.42
C MET A 349 -12.13 12.79 14.89
N LYS A 350 -13.34 12.24 15.07
CA LYS A 350 -14.52 12.97 15.58
C LYS A 350 -14.45 13.36 17.04
N LYS A 351 -13.52 12.78 17.82
CA LYS A 351 -13.43 12.97 19.27
C LYS A 351 -12.90 14.34 19.72
N LYS A 352 -12.43 15.17 18.78
CA LYS A 352 -11.91 16.51 19.11
C LYS A 352 -12.75 17.61 18.51
#